data_3ca7272c3b368f64279da5838e563185
#
_entry.id   3ca7272c3b368f64279da5838e563185
#
_cell.length_a   1.000
_cell.length_b   1.000
_cell.length_c   1.000
_cell.angle_alpha   90.00
_cell.angle_beta   90.00
_cell.angle_gamma   90.00
#
_symmetry.space_group_name_H-M   'P 1'
#
loop_
_entity.id
_entity.type
_entity.pdbx_description
1 polymer ?
#
loop_
_entity_poly.entity_id
_entity_poly.type
_entity_poly.pdbx_seq_one_letter_code
_entity_poly.pdbx_strand_id
1 'polypeptide(L)'
;RFDEVYQGIDWGYIHPFVFIKCCYDDEAKKLYVWDEVHQSRMSLQASMDAVREKQVYGDIIADSANPQSIGEFWDNGFSIFPANKTPGSRDFGYRWLQSLNEIVIDPVRCPNTLHEFLTMEYLKDKDGKYINDYPKICDDGVDAIRYAMERAMPYGIK
;
A
#
# COMPACT_ATOMS: atom_id res chain seq x y z
N ARG A 1 19.68 -0.63 -8.47
CA ARG A 1 19.40 0.73 -8.94
C ARG A 1 17.90 0.96 -8.88
N PHE A 2 17.48 2.05 -8.26
CA PHE A 2 16.07 2.37 -8.08
C PHE A 2 15.70 3.52 -9.01
N ASP A 3 15.35 3.19 -10.24
CA ASP A 3 15.02 4.20 -11.26
C ASP A 3 13.56 4.66 -11.16
N GLU A 4 12.73 3.95 -10.38
CA GLU A 4 11.31 4.22 -10.29
C GLU A 4 10.82 4.15 -8.85
N VAL A 5 10.05 5.15 -8.45
CA VAL A 5 9.39 5.22 -7.14
C VAL A 5 7.91 4.85 -7.34
N TYR A 6 7.43 3.90 -6.53
CA TYR A 6 6.04 3.49 -6.51
C TYR A 6 5.36 4.07 -5.29
N GLN A 7 4.18 4.62 -5.47
CA GLN A 7 3.46 5.31 -4.41
C GLN A 7 2.01 4.85 -4.38
N GLY A 8 1.47 4.63 -3.19
CA GLY A 8 0.11 4.16 -3.01
C GLY A 8 -0.59 4.80 -1.83
N ILE A 9 -1.91 4.89 -1.93
CA ILE A 9 -2.77 5.42 -0.86
C ILE A 9 -3.87 4.41 -0.55
N ASP A 10 -4.06 4.16 0.74
CA ASP A 10 -5.26 3.54 1.29
C ASP A 10 -6.01 4.58 2.12
N TRP A 11 -7.26 4.86 1.75
CA TRP A 11 -8.06 5.90 2.41
C TRP A 11 -8.54 5.45 3.78
N GLY A 12 -8.59 6.38 4.70
CA GLY A 12 -9.13 6.14 6.02
C GLY A 12 -9.33 7.43 6.81
N TYR A 13 -10.16 7.34 7.84
CA TYR A 13 -10.39 8.40 8.83
C TYR A 13 -10.34 7.82 10.23
N ILE A 14 -11.30 7.00 10.63
CA ILE A 14 -11.25 6.22 11.88
C ILE A 14 -10.11 5.20 11.80
N HIS A 15 -10.11 4.39 10.72
CA HIS A 15 -8.93 3.64 10.33
C HIS A 15 -7.90 4.60 9.74
N PRO A 16 -6.61 4.30 9.80
CA PRO A 16 -5.60 5.23 9.34
C PRO A 16 -5.68 5.49 7.83
N PHE A 17 -5.44 6.75 7.46
CA PHE A 17 -5.01 7.09 6.12
C PHE A 17 -3.56 6.65 5.97
N VAL A 18 -3.24 5.95 4.90
CA VAL A 18 -1.87 5.50 4.64
C VAL A 18 -1.43 5.94 3.25
N PHE A 19 -0.27 6.59 3.21
CA PHE A 19 0.49 6.82 1.98
C PHE A 19 1.83 6.11 2.12
N ILE A 20 2.25 5.42 1.08
CA ILE A 20 3.45 4.61 1.11
C ILE A 20 4.35 4.95 -0.10
N LYS A 21 5.67 4.90 0.12
CA LYS A 21 6.65 5.03 -0.96
C LYS A 21 7.52 3.78 -0.99
N CYS A 22 7.64 3.20 -2.18
CA CYS A 22 8.39 1.97 -2.42
C CYS A 22 9.36 2.11 -3.58
N CYS A 23 10.43 1.34 -3.53
CA CYS A 23 11.29 1.05 -4.67
C CYS A 23 11.34 -0.46 -4.87
N TYR A 24 11.51 -0.92 -6.10
CA TYR A 24 11.48 -2.33 -6.42
C TYR A 24 12.64 -2.73 -7.33
N ASP A 25 13.34 -3.78 -6.94
CA ASP A 25 14.36 -4.43 -7.77
C ASP A 25 13.75 -5.70 -8.36
N ASP A 26 13.36 -5.64 -9.63
CA ASP A 26 12.71 -6.75 -10.33
C ASP A 26 13.64 -7.94 -10.55
N GLU A 27 14.93 -7.71 -10.75
CA GLU A 27 15.93 -8.78 -10.91
C GLU A 27 16.11 -9.55 -9.61
N ALA A 28 16.34 -8.85 -8.51
CA ALA A 28 16.53 -9.45 -7.21
C ALA A 28 15.24 -9.88 -6.52
N LYS A 29 14.07 -9.48 -7.05
CA LYS A 29 12.75 -9.67 -6.42
C LYS A 29 12.73 -9.13 -4.99
N LYS A 30 13.21 -7.89 -4.83
CA LYS A 30 13.29 -7.22 -3.54
C LYS A 30 12.49 -5.92 -3.58
N LEU A 31 11.61 -5.75 -2.59
CA LEU A 31 10.82 -4.55 -2.38
C LEU A 31 11.40 -3.77 -1.21
N TYR A 32 11.56 -2.47 -1.40
CA TYR A 32 12.02 -1.55 -0.36
C TYR A 32 10.92 -0.54 -0.05
N VAL A 33 10.44 -0.56 1.18
CA VAL A 33 9.42 0.38 1.70
C VAL A 33 10.17 1.38 2.58
N TRP A 34 10.19 2.63 2.18
CA TRP A 34 11.11 3.58 2.80
C TRP A 34 10.47 4.86 3.32
N ASP A 35 9.22 5.11 3.06
CA ASP A 35 8.51 6.21 3.67
C ASP A 35 7.01 5.95 3.78
N GLU A 36 6.39 6.52 4.82
CA GLU A 36 4.96 6.39 5.06
C GLU A 36 4.36 7.65 5.67
N VAL A 37 3.08 7.89 5.35
CA VAL A 37 2.15 8.61 6.21
C VAL A 37 1.17 7.55 6.73
N HIS A 38 0.95 7.49 8.03
CA HIS A 38 0.07 6.50 8.65
C HIS A 38 -0.61 7.15 9.85
N GLN A 39 -1.81 7.68 9.64
CA GLN A 39 -2.47 8.45 10.69
C GLN A 39 -3.98 8.46 10.52
N SER A 40 -4.69 8.28 11.65
CA SER A 40 -6.14 8.40 11.73
C SER A 40 -6.57 9.84 11.95
N ARG A 41 -7.82 10.13 11.64
CA ARG A 41 -8.50 11.39 11.95
C ARG A 41 -7.86 12.63 11.33
N MET A 42 -7.29 12.49 10.16
CA MET A 42 -6.84 13.62 9.36
C MET A 42 -7.96 14.10 8.43
N SER A 43 -8.09 15.42 8.30
CA SER A 43 -8.87 15.99 7.21
C SER A 43 -8.20 15.66 5.87
N LEU A 44 -8.95 15.80 4.78
CA LEU A 44 -8.38 15.59 3.45
C LEU A 44 -7.24 16.57 3.18
N GLN A 45 -7.39 17.83 3.61
CA GLN A 45 -6.33 18.84 3.47
C GLN A 45 -5.08 18.45 4.26
N ALA A 46 -5.24 17.98 5.49
CA ALA A 46 -4.10 17.52 6.30
C ALA A 46 -3.40 16.31 5.65
N SER A 47 -4.18 15.41 5.04
CA SER A 47 -3.63 14.27 4.29
C SER A 47 -2.78 14.74 3.10
N MET A 48 -3.27 15.71 2.33
CA MET A 48 -2.53 16.28 1.20
C MET A 48 -1.24 16.94 1.67
N ASP A 49 -1.29 17.71 2.75
CA ASP A 49 -0.10 18.38 3.31
C ASP A 49 0.94 17.36 3.78
N ALA A 50 0.50 16.30 4.47
CA ALA A 50 1.38 15.23 4.94
C ALA A 50 2.05 14.49 3.79
N VAL A 51 1.31 14.20 2.72
CA VAL A 51 1.84 13.55 1.52
C VAL A 51 2.87 14.44 0.83
N ARG A 52 2.60 15.76 0.69
CA ARG A 52 3.57 16.70 0.10
C ARG A 52 4.89 16.74 0.87
N GLU A 53 4.85 16.67 2.19
CA GLU A 53 6.05 16.65 3.03
C GLU A 53 6.96 15.45 2.74
N LYS A 54 6.39 14.36 2.22
CA LYS A 54 7.14 13.16 1.85
C LYS A 54 7.79 13.24 0.48
N GLN A 55 7.63 14.33 -0.24
CA GLN A 55 8.16 14.54 -1.59
C GLN A 55 7.64 13.50 -2.59
N VAL A 56 6.52 13.82 -3.21
CA VAL A 56 5.88 12.95 -4.19
C VAL A 56 6.64 12.98 -5.52
N TYR A 57 6.87 11.81 -6.08
CA TYR A 57 7.48 11.64 -7.40
C TYR A 57 6.57 10.84 -8.32
N GLY A 58 6.03 11.49 -9.36
CA GLY A 58 5.22 10.80 -10.35
C GLY A 58 3.86 10.35 -9.80
N ASP A 59 3.39 9.23 -10.29
CA ASP A 59 2.03 8.77 -10.06
C ASP A 59 1.82 8.14 -8.69
N ILE A 60 0.66 8.42 -8.13
CA ILE A 60 0.14 7.75 -6.93
C ILE A 60 -1.01 6.86 -7.37
N ILE A 61 -1.04 5.62 -6.92
CA ILE A 61 -2.16 4.71 -7.14
C ILE A 61 -2.95 4.60 -5.83
N ALA A 62 -4.20 5.01 -5.86
CA ALA A 62 -5.04 5.06 -4.67
C ALA A 62 -6.19 4.07 -4.73
N ASP A 63 -6.63 3.61 -3.58
CA ASP A 63 -7.85 2.81 -3.47
C ASP A 63 -8.99 3.50 -4.22
N SER A 64 -9.63 2.77 -5.12
CA SER A 64 -10.71 3.27 -5.98
C SER A 64 -12.05 3.44 -5.29
N ALA A 65 -12.18 2.99 -4.04
CA ALA A 65 -13.44 3.07 -3.29
C ALA A 65 -13.82 4.51 -2.90
N ASN A 66 -12.90 5.47 -3.03
CA ASN A 66 -13.16 6.86 -2.69
C ASN A 66 -12.81 7.80 -3.85
N PRO A 67 -13.64 7.83 -4.91
CA PRO A 67 -13.35 8.64 -6.10
C PRO A 67 -13.36 10.15 -5.81
N GLN A 68 -14.11 10.60 -4.80
CA GLN A 68 -14.13 12.00 -4.41
C GLN A 68 -12.77 12.45 -3.87
N SER A 69 -12.14 11.67 -3.03
CA SER A 69 -10.79 11.97 -2.49
C SER A 69 -9.74 11.96 -3.59
N ILE A 70 -9.83 11.03 -4.53
CA ILE A 70 -8.97 11.00 -5.72
C ILE A 70 -9.11 12.30 -6.51
N GLY A 71 -10.36 12.74 -6.75
CA GLY A 71 -10.64 13.99 -7.46
C GLY A 71 -10.08 15.22 -6.75
N GLU A 72 -10.21 15.28 -5.42
CA GLU A 72 -9.66 16.37 -4.62
C GLU A 72 -8.14 16.44 -4.69
N PHE A 73 -7.48 15.30 -4.58
CA PHE A 73 -6.02 15.23 -4.75
C PHE A 73 -5.60 15.66 -6.15
N TRP A 74 -6.32 15.21 -7.18
CA TRP A 74 -6.05 15.59 -8.55
C TRP A 74 -6.18 17.10 -8.74
N ASP A 75 -7.25 17.70 -8.24
CA ASP A 75 -7.51 19.14 -8.32
C ASP A 75 -6.44 19.96 -7.59
N ASN A 76 -5.73 19.37 -6.64
CA ASN A 76 -4.65 19.99 -5.88
C ASN A 76 -3.26 19.66 -6.42
N GLY A 77 -3.16 19.15 -7.64
CA GLY A 77 -1.91 18.99 -8.36
C GLY A 77 -1.20 17.64 -8.20
N PHE A 78 -1.84 16.67 -7.58
CA PHE A 78 -1.29 15.32 -7.49
C PHE A 78 -1.60 14.52 -8.76
N SER A 79 -0.63 13.78 -9.26
CA SER A 79 -0.84 12.80 -10.31
C SER A 79 -1.30 11.50 -9.65
N ILE A 80 -2.61 11.28 -9.60
CA ILE A 80 -3.24 10.22 -8.81
C ILE A 80 -4.25 9.46 -9.65
N PHE A 81 -4.25 8.14 -9.54
CA PHE A 81 -5.09 7.25 -10.33
C PHE A 81 -5.71 6.18 -9.44
N PRO A 82 -6.94 5.74 -9.77
CA PRO A 82 -7.57 4.67 -9.02
C PRO A 82 -6.88 3.33 -9.25
N ALA A 83 -6.77 2.55 -8.20
CA ALA A 83 -6.30 1.16 -8.27
C ALA A 83 -7.34 0.29 -9.00
N ASN A 84 -6.88 -0.75 -9.66
CA ASN A 84 -7.75 -1.74 -10.27
C ASN A 84 -8.13 -2.79 -9.21
N LYS A 85 -9.37 -2.73 -8.74
CA LYS A 85 -9.90 -3.64 -7.70
C LYS A 85 -10.81 -4.71 -8.31
N THR A 86 -10.33 -5.40 -9.34
CA THR A 86 -11.04 -6.56 -9.89
C THR A 86 -11.14 -7.69 -8.86
N PRO A 87 -12.16 -8.57 -8.96
CA PRO A 87 -12.27 -9.73 -8.07
C PRO A 87 -10.98 -10.55 -8.05
N GLY A 88 -10.53 -10.90 -6.84
CA GLY A 88 -9.28 -11.64 -6.63
C GLY A 88 -8.01 -10.81 -6.58
N SER A 89 -8.08 -9.50 -6.81
CA SER A 89 -6.90 -8.62 -6.82
C SER A 89 -6.19 -8.56 -5.46
N ARG A 90 -6.93 -8.63 -4.37
CA ARG A 90 -6.35 -8.63 -3.02
C ARG A 90 -5.53 -9.89 -2.77
N ASP A 91 -6.09 -11.05 -3.04
CA ASP A 91 -5.38 -12.32 -2.89
C ASP A 91 -4.17 -12.41 -3.82
N PHE A 92 -4.33 -11.99 -5.07
CA PHE A 92 -3.24 -11.93 -6.04
C PHE A 92 -2.09 -11.03 -5.53
N GLY A 93 -2.41 -9.85 -5.02
CA GLY A 93 -1.42 -8.92 -4.50
C GLY A 93 -0.67 -9.48 -3.29
N TYR A 94 -1.37 -10.11 -2.34
CA TYR A 94 -0.74 -10.74 -1.19
C TYR A 94 0.16 -11.91 -1.61
N ARG A 95 -0.27 -12.73 -2.55
CA ARG A 95 0.55 -13.83 -3.08
C ARG A 95 1.80 -13.31 -3.77
N TRP A 96 1.66 -12.22 -4.53
CA TRP A 96 2.81 -11.58 -5.16
C TRP A 96 3.83 -11.10 -4.12
N LEU A 97 3.37 -10.41 -3.07
CA LEU A 97 4.25 -9.96 -1.98
C LEU A 97 4.95 -11.14 -1.30
N GLN A 98 4.23 -12.25 -1.08
CA GLN A 98 4.80 -13.47 -0.49
C GLN A 98 5.81 -14.15 -1.42
N SER A 99 5.70 -13.95 -2.73
CA SER A 99 6.62 -14.53 -3.71
C SER A 99 7.97 -13.81 -3.81
N LEU A 100 8.07 -12.62 -3.24
CA LEU A 100 9.30 -11.83 -3.27
C LEU A 100 10.39 -12.48 -2.43
N ASN A 101 11.64 -12.32 -2.86
CA ASN A 101 12.78 -12.82 -2.09
C ASN A 101 12.97 -12.08 -0.78
N GLU A 102 12.68 -10.78 -0.78
CA GLU A 102 12.86 -9.94 0.41
C GLU A 102 11.96 -8.71 0.34
N ILE A 103 11.42 -8.31 1.49
CA ILE A 103 10.77 -7.03 1.70
C ILE A 103 11.54 -6.31 2.80
N VAL A 104 12.17 -5.20 2.45
CA VAL A 104 12.95 -4.38 3.37
C VAL A 104 12.12 -3.16 3.75
N ILE A 105 11.88 -2.96 5.02
CA ILE A 105 11.08 -1.84 5.52
C ILE A 105 11.96 -1.01 6.44
N ASP A 106 12.05 0.31 6.17
CA ASP A 106 12.76 1.23 7.05
C ASP A 106 12.03 1.33 8.39
N PRO A 107 12.64 0.87 9.49
CA PRO A 107 11.94 0.82 10.79
C PRO A 107 11.74 2.18 11.44
N VAL A 108 12.52 3.17 11.03
CA VAL A 108 12.43 4.53 11.56
C VAL A 108 11.37 5.33 10.81
N ARG A 109 11.35 5.22 9.49
CA ARG A 109 10.43 5.98 8.63
C ARG A 109 9.08 5.29 8.46
N CYS A 110 9.04 3.96 8.56
CA CYS A 110 7.83 3.16 8.35
C CYS A 110 7.51 2.24 9.53
N PRO A 111 7.42 2.77 10.79
CA PRO A 111 7.22 1.92 11.95
C PRO A 111 5.87 1.20 11.94
N ASN A 112 4.82 1.83 11.45
CA ASN A 112 3.48 1.26 11.42
C ASN A 112 3.36 0.15 10.39
N THR A 113 3.87 0.37 9.19
CA THR A 113 3.89 -0.66 8.14
C THR A 113 4.73 -1.85 8.55
N LEU A 114 5.88 -1.62 9.19
CA LEU A 114 6.70 -2.70 9.72
C LEU A 114 5.93 -3.55 10.73
N HIS A 115 5.21 -2.89 11.65
CA HIS A 115 4.39 -3.58 12.65
C HIS A 115 3.33 -4.46 11.99
N GLU A 116 2.66 -3.98 10.95
CA GLU A 116 1.67 -4.75 10.21
C GLU A 116 2.27 -6.03 9.61
N PHE A 117 3.43 -5.92 8.95
CA PHE A 117 4.10 -7.09 8.37
C PHE A 117 4.54 -8.11 9.43
N LEU A 118 5.02 -7.64 10.58
CA LEU A 118 5.45 -8.53 11.66
C LEU A 118 4.29 -9.25 12.35
N THR A 119 3.09 -8.69 12.31
CA THR A 119 1.92 -9.25 12.99
C THR A 119 0.91 -9.91 12.05
N MET A 120 1.08 -9.75 10.74
CA MET A 120 0.16 -10.31 9.75
C MET A 120 0.28 -11.82 9.67
N GLU A 121 -0.86 -12.50 9.87
CA GLU A 121 -0.98 -13.94 9.75
C GLU A 121 -2.25 -14.29 8.98
N TYR A 122 -2.30 -15.50 8.41
CA TYR A 122 -3.57 -16.06 7.95
C TYR A 122 -4.54 -16.20 9.12
N LEU A 123 -5.82 -16.01 8.84
CA LEU A 123 -6.86 -16.30 9.80
C LEU A 123 -6.80 -17.77 10.21
N LYS A 124 -7.12 -18.05 11.48
CA LYS A 124 -7.21 -19.41 12.01
C LYS A 124 -8.66 -19.79 12.17
N ASP A 125 -8.97 -21.08 11.95
CA ASP A 125 -10.26 -21.63 12.28
C ASP A 125 -10.37 -21.88 13.79
N LYS A 126 -11.54 -22.40 14.23
CA LYS A 126 -11.79 -22.69 15.65
C LYS A 126 -10.84 -23.74 16.26
N ASP A 127 -10.21 -24.57 15.41
CA ASP A 127 -9.26 -25.60 15.83
C ASP A 127 -7.80 -25.10 15.81
N GLY A 128 -7.59 -23.83 15.52
CA GLY A 128 -6.26 -23.20 15.48
C GLY A 128 -5.51 -23.45 14.18
N LYS A 129 -6.13 -24.03 13.17
CA LYS A 129 -5.52 -24.23 11.84
C LYS A 129 -5.66 -22.98 11.00
N TYR A 130 -4.61 -22.66 10.25
CA TYR A 130 -4.66 -21.54 9.30
C TYR A 130 -5.63 -21.83 8.17
N ILE A 131 -6.51 -20.86 7.88
CA ILE A 131 -7.37 -20.88 6.70
C ILE A 131 -6.77 -19.96 5.63
N ASN A 132 -7.13 -20.22 4.37
CA ASN A 132 -6.59 -19.45 3.24
C ASN A 132 -7.30 -18.10 3.09
N ASP A 133 -7.23 -17.27 4.12
CA ASP A 133 -7.77 -15.93 4.14
C ASP A 133 -6.90 -15.04 5.04
N TYR A 134 -7.03 -13.74 4.89
CA TYR A 134 -6.23 -12.74 5.59
C TYR A 134 -7.08 -11.97 6.57
N PRO A 135 -6.54 -11.61 7.75
CA PRO A 135 -7.25 -10.73 8.67
C PRO A 135 -7.48 -9.36 8.03
N LYS A 136 -8.63 -8.78 8.33
CA LYS A 136 -9.01 -7.45 7.85
C LYS A 136 -8.69 -6.35 8.86
N ILE A 137 -7.74 -6.60 9.74
CA ILE A 137 -7.32 -5.70 10.81
C ILE A 137 -5.84 -5.38 10.62
N CYS A 138 -5.48 -4.10 10.70
CA CYS A 138 -4.09 -3.63 10.60
C CYS A 138 -3.40 -4.03 9.28
N ASP A 139 -4.10 -3.85 8.17
CA ASP A 139 -3.60 -4.16 6.83
C ASP A 139 -3.54 -2.94 5.89
N ASP A 140 -3.77 -1.75 6.44
CA ASP A 140 -3.87 -0.52 5.64
C ASP A 140 -2.57 -0.17 4.92
N GLY A 141 -1.42 -0.36 5.57
CA GLY A 141 -0.10 -0.17 4.97
C GLY A 141 0.20 -1.22 3.91
N VAL A 142 -0.16 -2.48 4.17
CA VAL A 142 -0.01 -3.57 3.20
C VAL A 142 -0.90 -3.32 1.97
N ASP A 143 -2.12 -2.85 2.18
CA ASP A 143 -3.02 -2.52 1.08
C ASP A 143 -2.50 -1.33 0.26
N ALA A 144 -1.98 -0.30 0.91
CA ALA A 144 -1.34 0.82 0.21
C ALA A 144 -0.14 0.36 -0.64
N ILE A 145 0.65 -0.58 -0.14
CA ILE A 145 1.75 -1.20 -0.91
C ILE A 145 1.21 -1.96 -2.12
N ARG A 146 0.14 -2.73 -1.96
CA ARG A 146 -0.49 -3.44 -3.09
C ARG A 146 -0.90 -2.46 -4.19
N TYR A 147 -1.53 -1.36 -3.82
CA TYR A 147 -1.90 -0.34 -4.80
C TYR A 147 -0.67 0.31 -5.43
N ALA A 148 0.31 0.68 -4.63
CA ALA A 148 1.56 1.25 -5.13
C ALA A 148 2.23 0.33 -6.17
N MET A 149 2.25 -0.97 -5.92
CA MET A 149 2.96 -1.95 -6.74
C MET A 149 2.12 -2.55 -7.87
N GLU A 150 0.88 -2.13 -8.02
CA GLU A 150 -0.06 -2.69 -9.01
C GLU A 150 0.55 -2.76 -10.42
N ARG A 151 1.22 -1.69 -10.84
CA ARG A 151 1.82 -1.60 -12.17
C ARG A 151 3.10 -2.43 -12.33
N ALA A 152 3.72 -2.85 -11.24
CA ALA A 152 4.91 -3.69 -11.24
C ALA A 152 4.59 -5.18 -11.17
N MET A 153 3.37 -5.53 -10.75
CA MET A 153 2.92 -6.91 -10.70
C MET A 153 2.72 -7.46 -12.11
N PRO A 154 3.02 -8.75 -12.35
CA PRO A 154 2.84 -9.34 -13.67
C PRO A 154 1.36 -9.38 -14.04
N TYR A 155 1.00 -8.74 -15.15
CA TYR A 155 -0.31 -8.87 -15.75
C TYR A 155 -0.32 -10.15 -16.59
N GLY A 156 -1.41 -10.91 -16.52
CA GLY A 156 -1.57 -12.08 -17.35
C GLY A 156 -1.94 -13.32 -16.58
N ILE A 157 -1.99 -13.23 -15.28
CA ILE A 157 -2.72 -14.21 -14.48
C ILE A 157 -4.17 -13.75 -14.47
N LYS A 158 -4.79 -13.96 -15.57
CA LYS A 158 -6.23 -13.78 -15.72
C LYS A 158 -6.95 -15.04 -15.27
#